data_7d8571273755aeec0882ad31b113dc4a
#
_entry.id   7d8571273755aeec0882ad31b113dc4a
#
_cell.length_a   1.000
_cell.length_b   1.000
_cell.length_c   1.000
_cell.angle_alpha   90.00
_cell.angle_beta   90.00
_cell.angle_gamma   90.00
#
_symmetry.space_group_name_H-M   'P 1'
#
loop_
_entity.id
_entity.type
_entity.pdbx_description
1 polymer ?
#
loop_
_entity_poly.entity_id
_entity_poly.type
_entity_poly.pdbx_seq_one_letter_code
_entity_poly.pdbx_strand_id
1 'polypeptide(L)'
;LLRMIAGLEFPTPGDILVGGKRVNDLPIHKRNLGLVFQNYALFPHKTIAENIGFGLKYRNVPKADIRKKVTDALDIVRLPGVEDRFPTQLSGGQQQRIALARAIVIEPDVLLLDEPLSALDANLREDMRVELKRIQQSIGVTSIFVTHDQSEALAMSDRIVVMSAGRVEQIGSPEEVYNRPASEFVSSFLGNANILSGTIRKVQAGIAEIEIKDLGTILA
;
A
#
# COMPACT_ATOMS: atom_id res chain seq x y z
N LEU A 1 10.54 1.94 -6.05
CA LEU A 1 9.54 2.88 -6.58
C LEU A 1 8.96 3.79 -5.48
N LEU A 2 8.40 3.23 -4.37
CA LEU A 2 7.79 4.03 -3.30
C LEU A 2 8.77 5.05 -2.71
N ARG A 3 10.03 4.66 -2.46
CA ARG A 3 11.08 5.55 -1.95
C ARG A 3 11.42 6.70 -2.92
N MET A 4 11.34 6.47 -4.24
CA MET A 4 11.50 7.52 -5.26
C MET A 4 10.35 8.52 -5.23
N ILE A 5 9.10 8.03 -5.10
CA ILE A 5 7.92 8.91 -4.95
C ILE A 5 8.06 9.76 -3.68
N ALA A 6 8.47 9.14 -2.58
CA ALA A 6 8.73 9.82 -1.31
C ALA A 6 9.87 10.85 -1.39
N GLY A 7 10.78 10.73 -2.36
CA GLY A 7 11.97 11.58 -2.48
C GLY A 7 13.15 11.12 -1.63
N LEU A 8 13.14 9.87 -1.20
CA LEU A 8 14.25 9.22 -0.50
C LEU A 8 15.32 8.68 -1.46
N GLU A 9 14.94 8.48 -2.71
CA GLU A 9 15.81 8.02 -3.81
C GLU A 9 15.48 8.81 -5.07
N PHE A 10 16.47 8.96 -5.96
CA PHE A 10 16.28 9.65 -7.23
C PHE A 10 15.94 8.64 -8.34
N PRO A 11 14.95 8.93 -9.21
CA PRO A 11 14.72 8.13 -10.41
C PRO A 11 15.87 8.33 -11.40
N THR A 12 16.33 7.27 -12.05
CA THR A 12 17.42 7.35 -13.03
C THR A 12 16.99 8.07 -14.32
N PRO A 13 15.94 7.66 -15.02
CA PRO A 13 15.19 8.49 -15.97
C PRO A 13 13.71 8.60 -15.54
N GLY A 14 13.01 9.59 -16.07
CA GLY A 14 11.57 9.75 -15.93
C GLY A 14 11.14 10.79 -14.90
N ASP A 15 9.85 11.07 -14.91
CA ASP A 15 9.24 12.09 -14.09
C ASP A 15 8.20 11.50 -13.11
N ILE A 16 8.18 12.03 -11.91
CA ILE A 16 7.17 11.78 -10.90
C ILE A 16 6.27 12.98 -10.82
N LEU A 17 4.98 12.78 -11.08
CA LEU A 17 3.97 13.83 -11.05
C LEU A 17 3.00 13.59 -9.89
N VAL A 18 2.75 14.59 -9.06
CA VAL A 18 1.73 14.60 -8.02
C VAL A 18 0.78 15.76 -8.30
N GLY A 19 -0.50 15.47 -8.49
CA GLY A 19 -1.48 16.47 -8.88
C GLY A 19 -1.09 17.21 -10.18
N GLY A 20 -0.46 16.52 -11.14
CA GLY A 20 0.03 17.09 -12.40
C GLY A 20 1.32 17.92 -12.28
N LYS A 21 1.89 18.06 -11.09
CA LYS A 21 3.13 18.82 -10.87
C LYS A 21 4.32 17.86 -10.73
N ARG A 22 5.42 18.15 -11.43
CA ARG A 22 6.67 17.41 -11.32
C ARG A 22 7.30 17.64 -9.95
N VAL A 23 7.62 16.54 -9.25
CA VAL A 23 8.15 16.61 -7.87
C VAL A 23 9.57 16.05 -7.72
N ASN A 24 10.25 15.68 -8.82
CA ASN A 24 11.58 15.10 -8.79
C ASN A 24 12.58 15.94 -7.98
N ASP A 25 12.57 17.26 -8.20
CA ASP A 25 13.52 18.19 -7.60
C ASP A 25 13.04 18.77 -6.27
N LEU A 26 11.82 18.40 -5.83
CA LEU A 26 11.31 18.83 -4.54
C LEU A 26 11.87 18.00 -3.41
N PRO A 27 12.37 18.61 -2.33
CA PRO A 27 12.77 17.90 -1.13
C PRO A 27 11.54 17.24 -0.48
N ILE A 28 11.76 16.15 0.25
CA ILE A 28 10.73 15.27 0.85
C ILE A 28 9.61 16.08 1.54
N HIS A 29 9.98 17.05 2.38
CA HIS A 29 9.03 17.83 3.18
C HIS A 29 8.14 18.80 2.34
N LYS A 30 8.49 19.04 1.08
CA LYS A 30 7.71 19.88 0.14
C LYS A 30 6.81 19.08 -0.80
N ARG A 31 6.93 17.75 -0.82
CA ARG A 31 6.12 16.88 -1.69
C ARG A 31 4.69 16.66 -1.19
N ASN A 32 4.37 17.11 0.01
CA ASN A 32 3.05 16.91 0.67
C ASN A 32 2.56 15.48 0.68
N LEU A 33 3.43 14.53 1.03
CA LEU A 33 3.14 13.10 1.07
C LEU A 33 3.05 12.62 2.51
N GLY A 34 2.07 11.74 2.79
CA GLY A 34 2.04 10.92 4.00
C GLY A 34 2.78 9.62 3.77
N LEU A 35 3.63 9.20 4.70
CA LEU A 35 4.38 7.95 4.57
C LEU A 35 4.27 7.12 5.84
N VAL A 36 3.89 5.86 5.68
CA VAL A 36 3.90 4.83 6.72
C VAL A 36 4.92 3.78 6.33
N PHE A 37 5.94 3.60 7.17
CA PHE A 37 6.97 2.58 7.00
C PHE A 37 6.53 1.24 7.59
N GLN A 38 7.13 0.15 7.13
CA GLN A 38 6.91 -1.21 7.59
C GLN A 38 7.04 -1.39 9.12
N ASN A 39 8.00 -0.69 9.74
CA ASN A 39 8.24 -0.71 11.18
C ASN A 39 7.54 0.44 11.92
N TYR A 40 6.56 1.10 11.28
CA TYR A 40 5.80 2.25 11.77
C TYR A 40 6.64 3.50 12.06
N ALA A 41 7.92 3.37 12.36
CA ALA A 41 8.89 4.44 12.64
C ALA A 41 8.37 5.50 13.63
N LEU A 42 7.65 5.08 14.68
CA LEU A 42 7.22 5.97 15.75
C LEU A 42 8.41 6.37 16.62
N PHE A 43 8.41 7.60 17.10
CA PHE A 43 9.42 8.10 18.02
C PHE A 43 9.16 7.56 19.44
N PRO A 44 9.95 6.60 19.97
CA PRO A 44 9.62 5.92 21.20
C PRO A 44 9.69 6.82 22.45
N HIS A 45 10.44 7.92 22.36
CA HIS A 45 10.65 8.92 23.43
C HIS A 45 9.65 10.08 23.38
N LYS A 46 8.66 10.04 22.48
CA LYS A 46 7.61 11.04 22.33
C LYS A 46 6.25 10.42 22.64
N THR A 47 5.36 11.22 23.19
CA THR A 47 3.97 10.82 23.37
C THR A 47 3.28 10.61 22.02
N ILE A 48 2.11 9.99 22.03
CA ILE A 48 1.30 9.80 20.83
C ILE A 48 0.89 11.13 20.20
N ALA A 49 0.47 12.11 21.03
CA ALA A 49 0.17 13.45 20.55
C ALA A 49 1.40 14.12 19.87
N GLU A 50 2.58 13.96 20.44
CA GLU A 50 3.82 14.50 19.86
C GLU A 50 4.25 13.77 18.59
N ASN A 51 4.00 12.45 18.49
CA ASN A 51 4.24 11.67 17.29
C ASN A 51 3.35 12.15 16.15
N ILE A 52 2.04 12.23 16.38
CA ILE A 52 1.07 12.67 15.36
C ILE A 52 1.33 14.13 14.97
N GLY A 53 1.47 15.02 15.96
CA GLY A 53 1.68 16.46 15.73
C GLY A 53 3.06 16.83 15.17
N PHE A 54 3.99 15.86 15.03
CA PHE A 54 5.37 16.15 14.63
C PHE A 54 5.45 16.90 13.29
N GLY A 55 4.79 16.39 12.26
CA GLY A 55 4.79 17.01 10.93
C GLY A 55 4.18 18.40 10.89
N LEU A 56 3.16 18.68 11.72
CA LEU A 56 2.48 19.96 11.79
C LEU A 56 3.38 21.08 12.33
N LYS A 57 4.29 20.75 13.27
CA LYS A 57 5.26 21.72 13.82
C LYS A 57 6.17 22.30 12.72
N TYR A 58 6.55 21.50 11.74
CA TYR A 58 7.41 21.93 10.62
C TYR A 58 6.65 22.65 9.51
N ARG A 59 5.31 22.66 9.59
CA ARG A 59 4.42 23.39 8.67
C ARG A 59 3.92 24.72 9.25
N ASN A 60 4.49 25.18 10.37
CA ASN A 60 4.11 26.40 11.06
C ASN A 60 2.63 26.45 11.48
N VAL A 61 2.01 25.31 11.77
CA VAL A 61 0.64 25.25 12.28
C VAL A 61 0.62 25.76 13.72
N PRO A 62 -0.32 26.66 14.09
CA PRO A 62 -0.44 27.16 15.45
C PRO A 62 -0.63 26.05 16.48
N LYS A 63 -0.02 26.16 17.66
CA LYS A 63 -0.10 25.14 18.72
C LYS A 63 -1.52 24.76 19.11
N ALA A 64 -2.44 25.71 19.13
CA ALA A 64 -3.85 25.47 19.45
C ALA A 64 -4.49 24.55 18.40
N ASP A 65 -4.19 24.75 17.13
CA ASP A 65 -4.74 23.95 16.03
C ASP A 65 -4.12 22.55 15.97
N ILE A 66 -2.82 22.43 16.35
CA ILE A 66 -2.16 21.11 16.42
C ILE A 66 -2.93 20.17 17.35
N ARG A 67 -3.34 20.63 18.53
CA ARG A 67 -4.07 19.78 19.49
C ARG A 67 -5.37 19.27 18.88
N LYS A 68 -6.15 20.16 18.27
CA LYS A 68 -7.39 19.78 17.59
C LYS A 68 -7.16 18.77 16.48
N LYS A 69 -6.21 19.06 15.56
CA LYS A 69 -5.86 18.14 14.46
C LYS A 69 -5.39 16.77 14.94
N VAL A 70 -4.67 16.70 16.06
CA VAL A 70 -4.25 15.44 16.68
C VAL A 70 -5.45 14.66 17.19
N THR A 71 -6.39 15.30 17.88
CA THR A 71 -7.63 14.66 18.34
C THR A 71 -8.45 14.17 17.16
N ASP A 72 -8.68 15.01 16.15
CA ASP A 72 -9.43 14.64 14.94
C ASP A 72 -8.77 13.42 14.22
N ALA A 73 -7.44 13.38 14.14
CA ALA A 73 -6.71 12.26 13.55
C ALA A 73 -6.84 10.96 14.38
N LEU A 74 -6.85 11.07 15.71
CA LEU A 74 -7.07 9.93 16.61
C LEU A 74 -8.48 9.36 16.47
N ASP A 75 -9.48 10.23 16.29
CA ASP A 75 -10.87 9.82 16.05
C ASP A 75 -11.01 9.06 14.72
N ILE A 76 -10.35 9.53 13.64
CA ILE A 76 -10.33 8.85 12.33
C ILE A 76 -9.81 7.41 12.47
N VAL A 77 -8.74 7.22 13.26
CA VAL A 77 -8.13 5.89 13.47
C VAL A 77 -8.74 5.13 14.65
N ARG A 78 -9.82 5.62 15.26
CA ARG A 78 -10.55 5.02 16.38
C ARG A 78 -9.68 4.69 17.59
N LEU A 79 -8.83 5.64 17.98
CA LEU A 79 -7.97 5.55 19.15
C LEU A 79 -8.03 6.83 20.00
N PRO A 80 -9.19 7.30 20.43
CA PRO A 80 -9.27 8.46 21.32
C PRO A 80 -8.70 8.13 22.70
N GLY A 81 -8.17 9.14 23.41
CA GLY A 81 -7.74 9.01 24.80
C GLY A 81 -6.37 8.35 25.00
N VAL A 82 -5.54 8.27 23.95
CA VAL A 82 -4.17 7.73 24.04
C VAL A 82 -3.08 8.81 23.88
N GLU A 83 -3.47 10.07 23.83
CA GLU A 83 -2.63 11.23 23.51
C GLU A 83 -1.33 11.28 24.31
N ASP A 84 -1.42 11.02 25.63
CA ASP A 84 -0.32 11.11 26.58
C ASP A 84 0.49 9.80 26.73
N ARG A 85 0.05 8.73 26.08
CA ARG A 85 0.78 7.45 26.07
C ARG A 85 2.03 7.52 25.20
N PHE A 86 2.95 6.59 25.46
CA PHE A 86 4.12 6.34 24.60
C PHE A 86 3.87 5.15 23.68
N PRO A 87 4.55 5.05 22.51
CA PRO A 87 4.39 3.92 21.58
C PRO A 87 4.56 2.55 22.24
N THR A 88 5.49 2.41 23.19
CA THR A 88 5.75 1.16 23.92
C THR A 88 4.58 0.66 24.78
N GLN A 89 3.59 1.51 25.03
CA GLN A 89 2.38 1.18 25.80
C GLN A 89 1.22 0.74 24.91
N LEU A 90 1.45 0.62 23.59
CA LEU A 90 0.44 0.29 22.60
C LEU A 90 0.76 -1.08 21.96
N SER A 91 -0.30 -1.83 21.58
CA SER A 91 -0.16 -3.02 20.74
C SER A 91 0.33 -2.68 19.33
N GLY A 92 0.84 -3.67 18.59
CA GLY A 92 1.32 -3.47 17.21
C GLY A 92 0.27 -2.84 16.29
N GLY A 93 -0.98 -3.32 16.33
CA GLY A 93 -2.08 -2.73 15.55
C GLY A 93 -2.46 -1.31 16.00
N GLN A 94 -2.32 -0.98 17.28
CA GLN A 94 -2.49 0.39 17.75
C GLN A 94 -1.35 1.29 17.26
N GLN A 95 -0.10 0.83 17.32
CA GLN A 95 1.05 1.58 16.81
C GLN A 95 0.93 1.86 15.31
N GLN A 96 0.46 0.89 14.54
CA GLN A 96 0.17 1.06 13.12
C GLN A 96 -0.86 2.16 12.86
N ARG A 97 -1.98 2.13 13.58
CA ARG A 97 -3.01 3.18 13.47
C ARG A 97 -2.48 4.56 13.86
N ILE A 98 -1.59 4.66 14.84
CA ILE A 98 -0.91 5.92 15.18
C ILE A 98 0.03 6.38 14.07
N ALA A 99 0.78 5.47 13.44
CA ALA A 99 1.62 5.82 12.29
C ALA A 99 0.79 6.35 11.12
N LEU A 100 -0.38 5.75 10.90
CA LEU A 100 -1.34 6.24 9.91
C LEU A 100 -1.90 7.61 10.30
N ALA A 101 -2.33 7.82 11.56
CA ALA A 101 -2.77 9.12 12.06
C ALA A 101 -1.71 10.21 11.85
N ARG A 102 -0.43 9.90 12.12
CA ARG A 102 0.71 10.80 11.86
C ARG A 102 0.87 11.13 10.38
N ALA A 103 0.60 10.17 9.49
CA ALA A 103 0.73 10.38 8.06
C ALA A 103 -0.42 11.21 7.48
N ILE A 104 -1.64 11.09 8.02
CA ILE A 104 -2.83 11.78 7.49
C ILE A 104 -3.08 13.15 8.10
N VAL A 105 -2.61 13.41 9.33
CA VAL A 105 -2.84 14.68 10.05
C VAL A 105 -2.34 15.91 9.29
N ILE A 106 -1.38 15.73 8.42
CA ILE A 106 -0.81 16.78 7.55
C ILE A 106 -1.64 17.03 6.29
N GLU A 107 -2.75 16.33 6.10
CA GLU A 107 -3.63 16.42 4.92
C GLU A 107 -2.81 16.24 3.62
N PRO A 108 -2.21 15.05 3.41
CA PRO A 108 -1.33 14.81 2.28
C PRO A 108 -2.09 14.70 0.95
N ASP A 109 -1.43 15.00 -0.17
CA ASP A 109 -1.97 14.78 -1.51
C ASP A 109 -1.96 13.29 -1.90
N VAL A 110 -0.98 12.53 -1.37
CA VAL A 110 -0.84 11.08 -1.57
C VAL A 110 -0.38 10.41 -0.29
N LEU A 111 -0.96 9.26 0.03
CA LEU A 111 -0.57 8.40 1.14
C LEU A 111 0.24 7.21 0.61
N LEU A 112 1.45 7.04 1.13
CA LEU A 112 2.36 5.96 0.79
C LEU A 112 2.42 4.96 1.94
N LEU A 113 2.13 3.69 1.69
CA LEU A 113 2.08 2.61 2.67
C LEU A 113 3.06 1.51 2.25
N ASP A 114 4.16 1.38 2.99
CA ASP A 114 5.23 0.40 2.71
C ASP A 114 5.06 -0.83 3.59
N GLU A 115 4.49 -1.89 3.04
CA GLU A 115 4.17 -3.15 3.72
C GLU A 115 3.53 -2.97 5.12
N PRO A 116 2.49 -2.15 5.26
CA PRO A 116 2.02 -1.72 6.57
C PRO A 116 1.47 -2.84 7.44
N LEU A 117 1.08 -3.98 6.87
CA LEU A 117 0.47 -5.12 7.58
C LEU A 117 1.47 -6.26 7.86
N SER A 118 2.68 -6.21 7.32
CA SER A 118 3.65 -7.31 7.35
C SER A 118 4.13 -7.69 8.77
N ALA A 119 4.14 -6.74 9.70
CA ALA A 119 4.59 -6.94 11.09
C ALA A 119 3.50 -7.52 12.02
N LEU A 120 2.28 -7.79 11.51
CA LEU A 120 1.15 -8.28 12.29
C LEU A 120 0.98 -9.80 12.17
N ASP A 121 0.46 -10.42 13.23
CA ASP A 121 -0.04 -11.79 13.15
C ASP A 121 -1.26 -11.91 12.23
N ALA A 122 -1.61 -13.14 11.83
CA ALA A 122 -2.62 -13.38 10.80
C ALA A 122 -4.02 -12.84 11.17
N ASN A 123 -4.45 -12.99 12.43
CA ASN A 123 -5.78 -12.54 12.86
C ASN A 123 -5.85 -11.01 12.90
N LEU A 124 -4.83 -10.38 13.49
CA LEU A 124 -4.75 -8.93 13.59
C LEU A 124 -4.57 -8.28 12.21
N ARG A 125 -3.89 -8.96 11.28
CA ARG A 125 -3.72 -8.50 9.89
C ARG A 125 -5.05 -8.39 9.17
N GLU A 126 -5.94 -9.38 9.32
CA GLU A 126 -7.27 -9.35 8.70
C GLU A 126 -8.11 -8.19 9.22
N ASP A 127 -8.17 -8.01 10.55
CA ASP A 127 -8.89 -6.89 11.18
C ASP A 127 -8.33 -5.54 10.71
N MET A 128 -7.01 -5.44 10.63
CA MET A 128 -6.34 -4.21 10.22
C MET A 128 -6.50 -3.91 8.73
N ARG A 129 -6.63 -4.93 7.88
CA ARG A 129 -6.93 -4.78 6.46
C ARG A 129 -8.27 -4.06 6.26
N VAL A 130 -9.31 -4.52 6.95
CA VAL A 130 -10.64 -3.90 6.91
C VAL A 130 -10.60 -2.46 7.41
N GLU A 131 -9.90 -2.23 8.53
CA GLU A 131 -9.80 -0.90 9.12
C GLU A 131 -9.01 0.08 8.23
N LEU A 132 -7.91 -0.36 7.62
CA LEU A 132 -7.15 0.46 6.66
C LEU A 132 -7.98 0.86 5.45
N LYS A 133 -8.75 -0.10 4.86
CA LYS A 133 -9.65 0.22 3.74
C LYS A 133 -10.70 1.24 4.13
N ARG A 134 -11.29 1.10 5.32
CA ARG A 134 -12.25 2.07 5.86
C ARG A 134 -11.63 3.46 6.01
N ILE A 135 -10.44 3.55 6.61
CA ILE A 135 -9.74 4.82 6.80
C ILE A 135 -9.41 5.44 5.44
N GLN A 136 -8.85 4.67 4.50
CA GLN A 136 -8.55 5.12 3.14
C GLN A 136 -9.78 5.74 2.47
N GLN A 137 -10.92 5.06 2.52
CA GLN A 137 -12.17 5.55 1.96
C GLN A 137 -12.67 6.83 2.65
N SER A 138 -12.54 6.92 3.98
CA SER A 138 -13.00 8.10 4.74
C SER A 138 -12.16 9.35 4.46
N ILE A 139 -10.88 9.19 4.14
CA ILE A 139 -9.97 10.31 3.85
C ILE A 139 -10.11 10.77 2.40
N GLY A 140 -10.43 9.87 1.47
CA GLY A 140 -10.56 10.17 0.03
C GLY A 140 -9.24 10.55 -0.68
N VAL A 141 -8.08 10.22 -0.07
CA VAL A 141 -6.75 10.54 -0.60
C VAL A 141 -6.23 9.39 -1.46
N THR A 142 -5.59 9.71 -2.58
CA THR A 142 -4.89 8.72 -3.39
C THR A 142 -3.86 7.97 -2.54
N SER A 143 -3.96 6.65 -2.48
CA SER A 143 -3.05 5.81 -1.69
C SER A 143 -2.27 4.87 -2.58
N ILE A 144 -0.96 4.75 -2.31
CA ILE A 144 -0.09 3.74 -2.92
C ILE A 144 0.28 2.75 -1.83
N PHE A 145 -0.12 1.51 -2.01
CA PHE A 145 0.09 0.42 -1.08
C PHE A 145 1.08 -0.58 -1.68
N VAL A 146 2.18 -0.84 -0.99
CA VAL A 146 3.14 -1.87 -1.38
C VAL A 146 2.96 -3.07 -0.47
N THR A 147 2.80 -4.24 -1.06
CA THR A 147 2.67 -5.50 -0.34
C THR A 147 3.24 -6.64 -1.17
N HIS A 148 3.69 -7.70 -0.50
CA HIS A 148 3.99 -8.99 -1.11
C HIS A 148 2.85 -10.00 -0.90
N ASP A 149 1.80 -9.62 -0.16
CA ASP A 149 0.61 -10.46 0.07
C ASP A 149 -0.43 -10.19 -1.03
N GLN A 150 -0.76 -11.23 -1.79
CA GLN A 150 -1.70 -11.19 -2.91
C GLN A 150 -3.12 -10.88 -2.45
N SER A 151 -3.53 -11.44 -1.32
CA SER A 151 -4.88 -11.24 -0.78
C SER A 151 -5.10 -9.79 -0.34
N GLU A 152 -4.05 -9.16 0.19
CA GLU A 152 -4.07 -7.73 0.50
C GLU A 152 -4.23 -6.88 -0.77
N ALA A 153 -3.41 -7.16 -1.80
CA ALA A 153 -3.48 -6.43 -3.06
C ALA A 153 -4.86 -6.54 -3.72
N LEU A 154 -5.41 -7.75 -3.81
CA LEU A 154 -6.71 -8.00 -4.42
C LEU A 154 -7.89 -7.37 -3.65
N ALA A 155 -7.83 -7.38 -2.31
CA ALA A 155 -8.93 -6.87 -1.49
C ALA A 155 -8.93 -5.35 -1.29
N MET A 156 -7.75 -4.73 -1.32
CA MET A 156 -7.62 -3.32 -0.94
C MET A 156 -7.52 -2.37 -2.13
N SER A 157 -7.03 -2.82 -3.28
CA SER A 157 -6.69 -1.93 -4.39
C SER A 157 -7.85 -1.72 -5.36
N ASP A 158 -7.92 -0.54 -5.96
CA ASP A 158 -8.75 -0.25 -7.13
C ASP A 158 -7.98 -0.55 -8.43
N ARG A 159 -6.63 -0.48 -8.37
CA ARG A 159 -5.71 -0.86 -9.45
C ARG A 159 -4.48 -1.54 -8.85
N ILE A 160 -4.04 -2.60 -9.50
CA ILE A 160 -2.84 -3.37 -9.13
C ILE A 160 -1.76 -3.13 -10.19
N VAL A 161 -0.54 -2.94 -9.73
CA VAL A 161 0.67 -2.93 -10.56
C VAL A 161 1.53 -4.10 -10.11
N VAL A 162 1.60 -5.14 -10.94
CA VAL A 162 2.50 -6.28 -10.71
C VAL A 162 3.88 -5.94 -11.24
N MET A 163 4.90 -6.12 -10.41
CA MET A 163 6.28 -5.80 -10.75
C MET A 163 7.20 -7.00 -10.52
N SER A 164 8.15 -7.19 -11.42
CA SER A 164 9.21 -8.20 -11.31
C SER A 164 10.53 -7.62 -11.80
N ALA A 165 11.61 -7.85 -11.06
CA ALA A 165 12.97 -7.39 -11.41
C ALA A 165 13.04 -5.90 -11.84
N GLY A 166 12.26 -5.03 -11.18
CA GLY A 166 12.21 -3.60 -11.46
C GLY A 166 11.38 -3.20 -12.70
N ARG A 167 10.70 -4.14 -13.34
CA ARG A 167 9.83 -3.91 -14.51
C ARG A 167 8.37 -4.10 -14.14
N VAL A 168 7.50 -3.37 -14.82
CA VAL A 168 6.06 -3.57 -14.72
C VAL A 168 5.66 -4.73 -15.62
N GLU A 169 5.06 -5.77 -15.05
CA GLU A 169 4.57 -6.95 -15.75
C GLU A 169 3.12 -6.75 -16.22
N GLN A 170 2.28 -6.21 -15.34
CA GLN A 170 0.88 -5.93 -15.67
C GLN A 170 0.33 -4.80 -14.79
N ILE A 171 -0.61 -4.04 -15.35
CA ILE A 171 -1.43 -3.06 -14.65
C ILE A 171 -2.89 -3.33 -14.99
N GLY A 172 -3.76 -3.40 -13.97
CA GLY A 172 -5.19 -3.61 -14.19
C GLY A 172 -6.00 -3.50 -12.90
N SER A 173 -7.31 -3.67 -12.99
CA SER A 173 -8.14 -3.90 -11.81
C SER A 173 -7.81 -5.26 -11.17
N PRO A 174 -8.16 -5.49 -9.90
CA PRO A 174 -8.01 -6.79 -9.27
C PRO A 174 -8.59 -7.94 -10.10
N GLU A 175 -9.78 -7.73 -10.65
CA GLU A 175 -10.46 -8.72 -11.49
C GLU A 175 -9.70 -9.00 -12.80
N GLU A 176 -9.21 -7.96 -13.48
CA GLU A 176 -8.43 -8.12 -14.72
C GLU A 176 -7.12 -8.86 -14.49
N VAL A 177 -6.38 -8.48 -13.44
CA VAL A 177 -5.07 -9.07 -13.17
C VAL A 177 -5.20 -10.53 -12.70
N TYR A 178 -6.27 -10.86 -11.98
CA TYR A 178 -6.55 -12.22 -11.51
C TYR A 178 -7.08 -13.13 -12.63
N ASN A 179 -8.09 -12.66 -13.40
CA ASN A 179 -8.77 -13.49 -14.40
C ASN A 179 -8.09 -13.50 -15.77
N ARG A 180 -7.25 -12.49 -16.07
CA ARG A 180 -6.55 -12.32 -17.36
C ARG A 180 -5.08 -11.96 -17.15
N PRO A 181 -4.30 -12.86 -16.51
CA PRO A 181 -2.88 -12.61 -16.30
C PRO A 181 -2.13 -12.49 -17.63
N ALA A 182 -1.28 -11.47 -17.75
CA ALA A 182 -0.54 -11.16 -18.97
C ALA A 182 0.66 -12.11 -19.21
N SER A 183 1.12 -12.79 -18.15
CA SER A 183 2.26 -13.71 -18.21
C SER A 183 2.10 -14.85 -17.21
N GLU A 184 2.89 -15.92 -17.43
CA GLU A 184 3.01 -17.03 -16.48
C GLU A 184 3.42 -16.53 -15.07
N PHE A 185 4.33 -15.54 -15.02
CA PHE A 185 4.74 -14.93 -13.76
C PHE A 185 3.54 -14.31 -13.01
N VAL A 186 2.72 -13.51 -13.70
CA VAL A 186 1.55 -12.88 -13.07
C VAL A 186 0.55 -13.92 -12.60
N SER A 187 0.30 -14.97 -13.42
CA SER A 187 -0.60 -16.07 -13.09
C SER A 187 -0.14 -16.84 -11.84
N SER A 188 1.14 -17.18 -11.78
CA SER A 188 1.71 -17.91 -10.63
C SER A 188 1.83 -17.04 -9.38
N PHE A 189 2.04 -15.73 -9.55
CA PHE A 189 2.19 -14.79 -8.43
C PHE A 189 0.85 -14.47 -7.77
N LEU A 190 -0.25 -14.33 -8.53
CA LEU A 190 -1.55 -13.86 -8.00
C LEU A 190 -2.54 -14.97 -7.67
N GLY A 191 -2.24 -16.21 -7.96
CA GLY A 191 -3.17 -17.31 -7.72
C GLY A 191 -2.48 -18.65 -7.61
N ASN A 192 -3.22 -19.62 -7.09
CA ASN A 192 -2.85 -21.04 -7.16
C ASN A 192 -3.16 -21.59 -8.57
N ALA A 193 -2.57 -20.94 -9.60
CA ALA A 193 -2.80 -21.35 -10.97
C ALA A 193 -2.05 -22.67 -11.25
N ASN A 194 -2.76 -23.63 -11.83
CA ASN A 194 -2.15 -24.82 -12.38
C ASN A 194 -1.63 -24.49 -13.78
N ILE A 195 -0.31 -24.37 -13.91
CA ILE A 195 0.34 -24.09 -15.21
C ILE A 195 0.77 -25.42 -15.80
N LEU A 196 0.18 -25.76 -16.94
CA LEU A 196 0.46 -27.00 -17.65
C LEU A 196 1.15 -26.68 -18.97
N SER A 197 2.28 -27.31 -19.22
CA SER A 197 2.97 -27.21 -20.49
C SER A 197 2.52 -28.33 -21.44
N GLY A 198 2.10 -27.97 -22.63
CA GLY A 198 1.63 -28.94 -23.61
C GLY A 198 2.00 -28.57 -25.05
N THR A 199 1.86 -29.54 -25.96
CA THR A 199 2.06 -29.34 -27.38
C THR A 199 0.71 -29.30 -28.12
N ILE A 200 0.43 -28.21 -28.82
CA ILE A 200 -0.77 -28.11 -29.65
C ILE A 200 -0.65 -29.14 -30.81
N ARG A 201 -1.55 -30.10 -30.88
CA ARG A 201 -1.62 -31.10 -31.92
C ARG A 201 -2.54 -30.68 -33.06
N LYS A 202 -3.65 -30.01 -32.73
CA LYS A 202 -4.66 -29.61 -33.72
C LYS A 202 -5.39 -28.38 -33.23
N VAL A 203 -5.78 -27.50 -34.14
CA VAL A 203 -6.72 -26.42 -33.89
C VAL A 203 -7.87 -26.52 -34.87
N GLN A 204 -9.09 -26.63 -34.41
CA GLN A 204 -10.28 -26.72 -35.24
C GLN A 204 -11.44 -25.94 -34.61
N ALA A 205 -12.06 -25.07 -35.39
CA ALA A 205 -13.19 -24.25 -34.94
C ALA A 205 -12.94 -23.43 -33.65
N GLY A 206 -11.69 -22.95 -33.44
CA GLY A 206 -11.32 -22.18 -32.27
C GLY A 206 -11.01 -23.01 -31.02
N ILE A 207 -11.04 -24.34 -31.10
CA ILE A 207 -10.67 -25.25 -30.02
C ILE A 207 -9.30 -25.86 -30.34
N ALA A 208 -8.38 -25.81 -29.39
CA ALA A 208 -7.08 -26.43 -29.48
C ALA A 208 -7.07 -27.79 -28.79
N GLU A 209 -6.54 -28.81 -29.48
CA GLU A 209 -6.21 -30.12 -28.91
C GLU A 209 -4.75 -30.07 -28.44
N ILE A 210 -4.55 -30.14 -27.12
CA ILE A 210 -3.26 -29.97 -26.48
C ILE A 210 -2.85 -31.28 -25.79
N GLU A 211 -1.72 -31.83 -26.22
CA GLU A 211 -1.11 -32.99 -25.55
C GLU A 211 -0.23 -32.53 -24.39
N ILE A 212 -0.53 -32.99 -23.19
CA ILE A 212 0.20 -32.71 -21.94
C ILE A 212 0.88 -34.00 -21.50
N LYS A 213 2.18 -33.90 -21.24
CA LYS A 213 2.97 -35.04 -20.75
C LYS A 213 2.34 -35.57 -19.45
N ASP A 214 2.17 -36.89 -19.37
CA ASP A 214 1.64 -37.64 -18.23
C ASP A 214 0.15 -37.37 -17.87
N LEU A 215 -0.55 -36.48 -18.58
CA LEU A 215 -1.97 -36.16 -18.38
C LEU A 215 -2.84 -36.52 -19.58
N GLY A 216 -2.22 -36.76 -20.75
CA GLY A 216 -2.94 -37.04 -21.99
C GLY A 216 -3.36 -35.77 -22.74
N THR A 217 -4.45 -35.85 -23.51
CA THR A 217 -4.90 -34.76 -24.38
C THR A 217 -6.06 -34.01 -23.75
N ILE A 218 -6.00 -32.70 -23.76
CA ILE A 218 -7.08 -31.80 -23.36
C ILE A 218 -7.55 -30.93 -24.53
N LEU A 219 -8.79 -30.46 -24.45
CA LEU A 219 -9.36 -29.46 -25.37
C LEU A 219 -9.40 -28.11 -24.64
N ALA A 220 -8.89 -27.02 -25.27
CA ALA A 220 -8.84 -25.68 -24.73
C ALA A 220 -9.28 -24.64 -25.78
#